data_4919d14decbda9641895813f5bb771b2
#
_entry.id   4919d14decbda9641895813f5bb771b2
#
_cell.length_a   1.000
_cell.length_b   1.000
_cell.length_c   1.000
_cell.angle_alpha   90.00
_cell.angle_beta   90.00
_cell.angle_gamma   90.00
#
_symmetry.space_group_name_H-M   'P 1'
#
loop_
_entity.id
_entity.type
_entity.pdbx_description
1 polymer ?
#
loop_
_entity_poly.entity_id
_entity_poly.type
_entity_poly.pdbx_seq_one_letter_code
_entity_poly.pdbx_strand_id
1 'polypeptide(L)'
;MRKPQLKALTGLRFLAAMQVLVLHNGFFFSDNVVRPAQPFLVAAPIWIRNIAASGGVGVGLFFVLSGFILSYNYFDELVDGRINRRSFWVARLARIYPVYIFSLLFAYPIFLREALVHQSSLRDAGIVLGYGTAAAVTLLQSWLPQTAMLLNPPGWSLSVEAFFYVMFPFLVMKLVRLPFSKLAMVGFLCWVVSISCSLVYIVANPDGMGSGSAATDAFWMNLLKFSPLIRFPEFVIGMVVGKIYLAKGKALEGKGGIISVIAATIIVVLLGLSSSIPYPLIHNGLLAPAFAALIYGLASNRGFLASILSLPIFVLLGEASYALYLTHLPLSRYMNKLVKMYGIDGFTSVPFFVVYSVTAVLVSIVVLKLIEDPARRAIRRLFGRVSERSPRVILQKSSG
;
A
#
# COMPACT_ATOMS: atom_id res chain seq x y z
N MET A 1 17.57 11.71 -19.25
CA MET A 1 16.19 12.27 -19.42
C MET A 1 15.28 11.71 -18.33
N ARG A 2 14.40 12.53 -17.73
CA ARG A 2 13.38 12.01 -16.82
C ARG A 2 12.35 11.17 -17.58
N LYS A 3 12.06 9.98 -17.08
CA LYS A 3 11.00 9.13 -17.66
C LYS A 3 9.63 9.81 -17.55
N PRO A 4 8.72 9.64 -18.53
CA PRO A 4 7.40 10.24 -18.49
C PRO A 4 6.59 9.76 -17.27
N GLN A 5 5.73 10.63 -16.76
CA GLN A 5 4.86 10.28 -15.64
C GLN A 5 3.77 9.30 -16.10
N LEU A 6 3.59 8.24 -15.35
CA LEU A 6 2.53 7.23 -15.57
C LEU A 6 1.25 7.68 -14.85
N LYS A 7 0.53 8.65 -15.46
CA LYS A 7 -0.64 9.33 -14.87
C LYS A 7 -1.74 8.35 -14.47
N ALA A 8 -2.05 7.36 -15.32
CA ALA A 8 -3.06 6.36 -15.04
C ALA A 8 -2.76 5.54 -13.77
N LEU A 9 -1.49 5.19 -13.54
CA LEU A 9 -1.08 4.50 -12.32
C LEU A 9 -1.17 5.41 -11.09
N THR A 10 -1.00 6.71 -11.25
CA THR A 10 -1.25 7.66 -10.17
C THR A 10 -2.74 7.68 -9.81
N GLY A 11 -3.63 7.78 -10.81
CA GLY A 11 -5.07 7.73 -10.58
C GLY A 11 -5.55 6.41 -9.97
N LEU A 12 -4.98 5.28 -10.37
CA LEU A 12 -5.29 3.95 -9.81
C LEU A 12 -5.08 3.90 -8.29
N ARG A 13 -4.07 4.57 -7.76
CA ARG A 13 -3.80 4.64 -6.32
C ARG A 13 -4.95 5.23 -5.52
N PHE A 14 -5.67 6.20 -6.09
CA PHE A 14 -6.85 6.77 -5.44
C PHE A 14 -7.95 5.72 -5.28
N LEU A 15 -8.24 4.93 -6.31
CA LEU A 15 -9.26 3.89 -6.23
C LEU A 15 -8.93 2.86 -5.16
N ALA A 16 -7.66 2.43 -5.07
CA ALA A 16 -7.22 1.51 -4.04
C ALA A 16 -7.35 2.10 -2.62
N ALA A 17 -6.99 3.38 -2.42
CA ALA A 17 -7.13 4.05 -1.13
C ALA A 17 -8.60 4.25 -0.73
N MET A 18 -9.46 4.60 -1.69
CA MET A 18 -10.91 4.71 -1.45
C MET A 18 -11.54 3.37 -1.09
N GLN A 19 -11.12 2.27 -1.71
CA GLN A 19 -11.60 0.94 -1.36
C GLN A 19 -11.25 0.57 0.10
N VAL A 20 -10.05 0.92 0.56
CA VAL A 20 -9.65 0.76 1.98
C VAL A 20 -10.51 1.63 2.90
N LEU A 21 -10.78 2.89 2.53
CA LEU A 21 -11.64 3.79 3.30
C LEU A 21 -13.07 3.23 3.41
N VAL A 22 -13.63 2.73 2.31
CA VAL A 22 -14.98 2.11 2.28
C VAL A 22 -15.03 0.89 3.19
N LEU A 23 -14.01 0.03 3.18
CA LEU A 23 -13.92 -1.11 4.09
C LEU A 23 -14.01 -0.66 5.56
N HIS A 24 -13.17 0.29 5.97
CA HIS A 24 -13.06 0.67 7.39
C HIS A 24 -14.25 1.47 7.94
N ASN A 25 -15.04 2.11 7.09
CA ASN A 25 -16.21 2.90 7.50
C ASN A 25 -17.55 2.35 7.02
N GLY A 26 -17.52 1.36 6.14
CA GLY A 26 -18.71 0.68 5.65
C GLY A 26 -19.05 -0.59 6.41
N PHE A 27 -18.13 -1.10 7.24
CA PHE A 27 -18.27 -2.39 7.90
C PHE A 27 -17.87 -2.34 9.36
N PHE A 28 -18.54 -3.19 10.17
CA PHE A 28 -18.12 -3.56 11.51
C PHE A 28 -17.21 -4.78 11.47
N PHE A 29 -16.21 -4.78 12.35
CA PHE A 29 -15.25 -5.86 12.55
C PHE A 29 -15.46 -6.41 13.97
N SER A 30 -16.01 -7.60 14.10
CA SER A 30 -16.23 -8.27 15.39
C SER A 30 -16.27 -9.78 15.22
N ASP A 31 -15.84 -10.52 16.24
CA ASP A 31 -15.97 -11.96 16.35
C ASP A 31 -15.57 -12.74 15.07
N ASN A 32 -14.43 -12.36 14.47
CA ASN A 32 -13.93 -12.91 13.20
C ASN A 32 -14.83 -12.68 11.98
N VAL A 33 -15.84 -11.81 12.09
CA VAL A 33 -16.78 -11.53 11.01
C VAL A 33 -16.72 -10.06 10.61
N VAL A 34 -16.83 -9.82 9.31
CA VAL A 34 -17.01 -8.49 8.72
C VAL A 34 -18.46 -8.34 8.30
N ARG A 35 -19.19 -7.43 8.95
CA ARG A 35 -20.61 -7.17 8.69
C ARG A 35 -20.82 -5.77 8.13
N PRO A 36 -21.71 -5.58 7.12
CA PRO A 36 -22.04 -4.25 6.64
C PRO A 36 -22.63 -3.40 7.77
N ALA A 37 -22.08 -2.20 7.94
CA ALA A 37 -22.51 -1.22 8.94
C ALA A 37 -23.48 -0.21 8.33
N GLN A 38 -23.18 0.25 7.11
CA GLN A 38 -23.96 1.28 6.43
C GLN A 38 -25.23 0.70 5.80
N PRO A 39 -26.42 1.36 5.96
CA PRO A 39 -27.70 0.87 5.43
C PRO A 39 -27.67 0.58 3.92
N PHE A 40 -26.97 1.39 3.14
CA PHE A 40 -26.84 1.16 1.69
C PHE A 40 -26.03 -0.09 1.35
N LEU A 41 -25.08 -0.51 2.22
CA LEU A 41 -24.34 -1.77 2.06
C LEU A 41 -25.18 -2.95 2.54
N VAL A 42 -26.00 -2.77 3.58
CA VAL A 42 -26.95 -3.83 4.03
C VAL A 42 -27.94 -4.15 2.92
N ALA A 43 -28.47 -3.15 2.22
CA ALA A 43 -29.40 -3.32 1.10
C ALA A 43 -28.75 -3.73 -0.22
N ALA A 44 -27.42 -3.60 -0.35
CA ALA A 44 -26.74 -3.87 -1.62
C ALA A 44 -26.71 -5.39 -1.96
N PRO A 45 -26.68 -5.75 -3.26
CA PRO A 45 -26.40 -7.10 -3.70
C PRO A 45 -25.09 -7.65 -3.14
N ILE A 46 -25.03 -8.97 -2.93
CA ILE A 46 -23.89 -9.64 -2.29
C ILE A 46 -22.55 -9.32 -2.96
N TRP A 47 -22.51 -9.25 -4.29
CA TRP A 47 -21.28 -8.96 -5.04
C TRP A 47 -20.75 -7.54 -4.79
N ILE A 48 -21.63 -6.54 -4.62
CA ILE A 48 -21.25 -5.16 -4.24
C ILE A 48 -20.67 -5.16 -2.83
N ARG A 49 -21.34 -5.84 -1.89
CA ARG A 49 -20.85 -5.98 -0.50
C ARG A 49 -19.48 -6.64 -0.46
N ASN A 50 -19.28 -7.70 -1.23
CA ASN A 50 -18.04 -8.42 -1.32
C ASN A 50 -16.90 -7.54 -1.85
N ILE A 51 -17.13 -6.76 -2.92
CA ILE A 51 -16.15 -5.80 -3.44
C ILE A 51 -15.80 -4.77 -2.37
N ALA A 52 -16.79 -4.19 -1.70
CA ALA A 52 -16.59 -3.19 -0.66
C ALA A 52 -15.84 -3.76 0.58
N ALA A 53 -16.19 -4.98 1.01
CA ALA A 53 -15.54 -5.67 2.13
C ALA A 53 -14.10 -6.12 1.82
N SER A 54 -13.73 -6.20 0.55
CA SER A 54 -12.40 -6.61 0.11
C SER A 54 -11.38 -5.46 0.08
N GLY A 55 -11.65 -4.33 0.73
CA GLY A 55 -10.78 -3.13 0.68
C GLY A 55 -9.33 -3.37 1.10
N GLY A 56 -9.06 -4.31 2.01
CA GLY A 56 -7.71 -4.70 2.40
C GLY A 56 -6.83 -5.22 1.26
N VAL A 57 -7.45 -5.75 0.21
CA VAL A 57 -6.75 -6.24 -1.01
C VAL A 57 -6.07 -5.09 -1.78
N GLY A 58 -6.58 -3.86 -1.65
CA GLY A 58 -5.94 -2.67 -2.23
C GLY A 58 -4.49 -2.47 -1.78
N VAL A 59 -4.13 -2.98 -0.61
CA VAL A 59 -2.73 -2.92 -0.12
C VAL A 59 -1.82 -3.85 -0.94
N GLY A 60 -2.29 -5.04 -1.33
CA GLY A 60 -1.54 -5.92 -2.25
C GLY A 60 -1.29 -5.24 -3.61
N LEU A 61 -2.28 -4.52 -4.15
CA LEU A 61 -2.08 -3.69 -5.34
C LEU A 61 -1.00 -2.63 -5.12
N PHE A 62 -0.97 -1.95 -3.95
CA PHE A 62 0.10 -0.99 -3.64
C PHE A 62 1.48 -1.65 -3.59
N PHE A 63 1.62 -2.88 -3.09
CA PHE A 63 2.90 -3.58 -3.03
C PHE A 63 3.41 -3.93 -4.43
N VAL A 64 2.57 -4.49 -5.31
CA VAL A 64 2.93 -4.75 -6.71
C VAL A 64 3.26 -3.45 -7.44
N LEU A 65 2.44 -2.40 -7.22
CA LEU A 65 2.66 -1.08 -7.82
C LEU A 65 3.96 -0.43 -7.34
N SER A 66 4.31 -0.58 -6.05
CA SER A 66 5.57 -0.07 -5.49
C SER A 66 6.77 -0.71 -6.19
N GLY A 67 6.78 -2.05 -6.33
CA GLY A 67 7.83 -2.77 -7.07
C GLY A 67 7.97 -2.30 -8.52
N PHE A 68 6.84 -2.13 -9.22
CA PHE A 68 6.81 -1.63 -10.58
C PHE A 68 7.35 -0.20 -10.71
N ILE A 69 6.84 0.74 -9.90
CA ILE A 69 7.21 2.16 -9.98
C ILE A 69 8.67 2.37 -9.58
N LEU A 70 9.18 1.64 -8.58
CA LEU A 70 10.59 1.72 -8.23
C LEU A 70 11.48 1.18 -9.36
N SER A 71 11.11 0.05 -9.97
CA SER A 71 11.83 -0.47 -11.14
C SER A 71 11.78 0.52 -12.31
N TYR A 72 10.61 1.07 -12.62
CA TYR A 72 10.46 2.06 -13.68
C TYR A 72 11.35 3.28 -13.47
N ASN A 73 11.44 3.82 -12.25
CA ASN A 73 12.17 5.07 -12.02
C ASN A 73 13.66 4.88 -11.73
N TYR A 74 14.07 3.80 -11.06
CA TYR A 74 15.40 3.68 -10.47
C TYR A 74 16.21 2.50 -10.96
N PHE A 75 15.63 1.56 -11.73
CA PHE A 75 16.33 0.34 -12.15
C PHE A 75 17.61 0.68 -12.93
N ASP A 76 17.46 1.42 -14.04
CA ASP A 76 18.59 1.79 -14.90
C ASP A 76 19.58 2.72 -14.17
N GLU A 77 19.06 3.64 -13.32
CA GLU A 77 19.91 4.60 -12.60
C GLU A 77 20.82 3.92 -11.57
N LEU A 78 20.35 2.84 -10.92
CA LEU A 78 21.14 2.02 -10.00
C LEU A 78 22.12 1.12 -10.72
N VAL A 79 21.72 0.53 -11.86
CA VAL A 79 22.59 -0.33 -12.68
C VAL A 79 23.74 0.46 -13.27
N ASP A 80 23.46 1.65 -13.78
CA ASP A 80 24.46 2.55 -14.39
C ASP A 80 25.30 3.31 -13.35
N GLY A 81 25.06 3.11 -12.06
CA GLY A 81 25.76 3.82 -10.98
C GLY A 81 25.46 5.32 -10.88
N ARG A 82 24.43 5.82 -11.61
CA ARG A 82 24.02 7.25 -11.58
C ARG A 82 23.40 7.64 -10.24
N ILE A 83 22.84 6.67 -9.51
CA ILE A 83 22.36 6.82 -8.14
C ILE A 83 22.99 5.72 -7.28
N ASN A 84 23.55 6.08 -6.12
CA ASN A 84 24.02 5.11 -5.14
C ASN A 84 22.88 4.70 -4.19
N ARG A 85 23.07 3.58 -3.47
CA ARG A 85 22.08 3.01 -2.55
C ARG A 85 21.66 4.01 -1.46
N ARG A 86 22.60 4.76 -0.88
CA ARG A 86 22.35 5.75 0.17
C ARG A 86 21.41 6.85 -0.32
N SER A 87 21.69 7.43 -1.49
CA SER A 87 20.83 8.46 -2.10
C SER A 87 19.42 7.93 -2.41
N PHE A 88 19.31 6.67 -2.85
CA PHE A 88 18.00 6.01 -3.03
C PHE A 88 17.24 5.92 -1.71
N TRP A 89 17.85 5.39 -0.64
CA TRP A 89 17.17 5.25 0.65
C TRP A 89 16.75 6.59 1.25
N VAL A 90 17.62 7.59 1.21
CA VAL A 90 17.28 8.95 1.65
C VAL A 90 16.10 9.50 0.87
N ALA A 91 16.07 9.33 -0.46
CA ALA A 91 14.94 9.78 -1.28
C ALA A 91 13.63 9.05 -0.95
N ARG A 92 13.69 7.77 -0.54
CA ARG A 92 12.51 7.00 -0.12
C ARG A 92 12.01 7.43 1.25
N LEU A 93 12.90 7.55 2.25
CA LEU A 93 12.56 8.09 3.56
C LEU A 93 11.95 9.49 3.46
N ALA A 94 12.56 10.36 2.68
CA ALA A 94 12.05 11.70 2.42
C ALA A 94 10.63 11.70 1.81
N ARG A 95 10.28 10.67 1.08
CA ARG A 95 8.97 10.50 0.46
C ARG A 95 7.89 10.10 1.46
N ILE A 96 8.21 9.18 2.39
CA ILE A 96 7.19 8.56 3.24
C ILE A 96 7.14 9.17 4.64
N TYR A 97 8.30 9.50 5.23
CA TYR A 97 8.41 9.81 6.65
C TYR A 97 7.65 11.07 7.11
N PRO A 98 7.61 12.19 6.36
CA PRO A 98 6.93 13.40 6.83
C PRO A 98 5.43 13.22 7.08
N VAL A 99 4.70 12.64 6.12
CA VAL A 99 3.26 12.38 6.27
C VAL A 99 3.03 11.24 7.27
N TYR A 100 3.94 10.27 7.31
CA TYR A 100 3.84 9.17 8.27
C TYR A 100 3.93 9.67 9.71
N ILE A 101 4.95 10.47 10.07
CA ILE A 101 5.06 11.06 11.42
C ILE A 101 3.86 11.95 11.74
N PHE A 102 3.40 12.76 10.79
CA PHE A 102 2.17 13.53 10.97
C PHE A 102 0.99 12.62 11.33
N SER A 103 0.83 11.50 10.62
CA SER A 103 -0.27 10.56 10.86
C SER A 103 -0.16 9.84 12.21
N LEU A 104 1.06 9.55 12.68
CA LEU A 104 1.28 9.00 14.03
C LEU A 104 0.91 10.02 15.10
N LEU A 105 1.35 11.27 14.96
CA LEU A 105 0.98 12.35 15.91
C LEU A 105 -0.54 12.57 15.91
N PHE A 106 -1.17 12.52 14.75
CA PHE A 106 -2.63 12.65 14.62
C PHE A 106 -3.39 11.50 15.28
N ALA A 107 -2.86 10.26 15.21
CA ALA A 107 -3.45 9.08 15.84
C ALA A 107 -3.12 8.94 17.33
N TYR A 108 -2.02 9.57 17.81
CA TYR A 108 -1.49 9.35 19.16
C TYR A 108 -2.48 9.62 20.30
N PRO A 109 -3.30 10.68 20.28
CA PRO A 109 -4.29 10.91 21.36
C PRO A 109 -5.33 9.78 21.46
N ILE A 110 -5.68 9.14 20.35
CA ILE A 110 -6.59 7.98 20.33
C ILE A 110 -5.89 6.78 20.95
N PHE A 111 -4.67 6.51 20.53
CA PHE A 111 -3.85 5.41 21.05
C PHE A 111 -3.59 5.55 22.57
N LEU A 112 -3.27 6.76 23.03
CA LEU A 112 -3.11 7.05 24.44
C LEU A 112 -4.38 6.73 25.23
N ARG A 113 -5.54 7.19 24.75
CA ARG A 113 -6.83 6.91 25.40
C ARG A 113 -7.13 5.42 25.44
N GLU A 114 -6.93 4.70 24.32
CA GLU A 114 -7.16 3.26 24.25
C GLU A 114 -6.25 2.50 25.21
N ALA A 115 -4.98 2.84 25.29
CA ALA A 115 -4.06 2.23 26.24
C ALA A 115 -4.49 2.47 27.70
N LEU A 116 -4.92 3.70 28.05
CA LEU A 116 -5.37 4.01 29.40
C LEU A 116 -6.71 3.35 29.78
N VAL A 117 -7.57 3.07 28.80
CA VAL A 117 -8.90 2.46 29.05
C VAL A 117 -8.86 0.94 29.08
N HIS A 118 -8.04 0.31 28.24
CA HIS A 118 -8.06 -1.14 28.04
C HIS A 118 -6.97 -1.89 28.79
N GLN A 119 -5.97 -1.19 29.38
CA GLN A 119 -4.94 -1.86 30.19
C GLN A 119 -5.31 -1.90 31.67
N SER A 120 -4.85 -2.96 32.34
CA SER A 120 -5.17 -3.25 33.74
C SER A 120 -4.56 -2.25 34.71
N SER A 121 -3.45 -1.60 34.32
CA SER A 121 -2.73 -0.64 35.16
C SER A 121 -2.08 0.46 34.31
N LEU A 122 -1.72 1.58 34.95
CA LEU A 122 -0.94 2.65 34.33
C LEU A 122 0.43 2.18 33.86
N ARG A 123 1.01 1.20 34.57
CA ARG A 123 2.28 0.58 34.17
C ARG A 123 2.14 -0.17 32.86
N ASP A 124 1.10 -1.01 32.73
CA ASP A 124 0.85 -1.79 31.50
C ASP A 124 0.51 -0.85 30.35
N ALA A 125 -0.29 0.19 30.58
CA ALA A 125 -0.54 1.23 29.60
C ALA A 125 0.77 1.91 29.14
N GLY A 126 1.66 2.26 30.07
CA GLY A 126 2.97 2.84 29.77
C GLY A 126 3.86 1.90 28.94
N ILE A 127 3.85 0.61 29.22
CA ILE A 127 4.59 -0.40 28.44
C ILE A 127 4.04 -0.47 27.01
N VAL A 128 2.71 -0.58 26.83
CA VAL A 128 2.06 -0.62 25.51
C VAL A 128 2.36 0.65 24.71
N LEU A 129 2.25 1.81 25.32
CA LEU A 129 2.57 3.10 24.69
C LEU A 129 4.04 3.17 24.27
N GLY A 130 4.95 2.72 25.13
CA GLY A 130 6.39 2.76 24.88
C GLY A 130 6.79 1.89 23.69
N TYR A 131 6.48 0.58 23.74
CA TYR A 131 6.90 -0.32 22.66
C TYR A 131 6.10 -0.08 21.36
N GLY A 132 4.81 0.25 21.46
CA GLY A 132 3.98 0.54 20.27
C GLY A 132 4.46 1.79 19.55
N THR A 133 4.80 2.85 20.29
CA THR A 133 5.38 4.08 19.70
C THR A 133 6.76 3.81 19.12
N ALA A 134 7.64 3.12 19.84
CA ALA A 134 8.98 2.80 19.35
C ALA A 134 8.93 1.96 18.07
N ALA A 135 8.11 0.90 18.04
CA ALA A 135 7.92 0.07 16.86
C ALA A 135 7.39 0.89 15.67
N ALA A 136 6.39 1.75 15.90
CA ALA A 136 5.82 2.58 14.85
C ALA A 136 6.83 3.61 14.32
N VAL A 137 7.49 4.39 15.19
CA VAL A 137 8.46 5.41 14.77
C VAL A 137 9.63 4.80 13.98
N THR A 138 10.07 3.60 14.36
CA THR A 138 11.16 2.90 13.67
C THR A 138 10.73 2.11 12.43
N LEU A 139 9.42 2.09 12.10
CA LEU A 139 8.85 1.27 11.01
C LEU A 139 9.09 -0.24 11.20
N LEU A 140 9.12 -0.72 12.44
CA LEU A 140 9.31 -2.13 12.80
C LEU A 140 8.03 -2.82 13.26
N GLN A 141 6.88 -2.12 13.34
CA GLN A 141 5.63 -2.65 13.89
C GLN A 141 5.09 -3.88 13.15
N SER A 142 5.40 -4.09 11.88
CA SER A 142 4.94 -5.26 11.10
C SER A 142 5.81 -6.50 11.25
N TRP A 143 6.95 -6.39 11.94
CA TRP A 143 7.82 -7.54 12.22
C TRP A 143 7.31 -8.40 13.38
N LEU A 144 6.51 -7.80 14.24
CA LEU A 144 5.82 -8.47 15.35
C LEU A 144 4.31 -8.37 15.12
N PRO A 145 3.60 -9.49 14.93
CA PRO A 145 2.16 -9.47 14.63
C PRO A 145 1.31 -8.66 15.62
N GLN A 146 1.70 -8.66 16.90
CA GLN A 146 0.98 -7.97 17.98
C GLN A 146 1.13 -6.45 17.92
N THR A 147 2.16 -5.90 17.26
CA THR A 147 2.42 -4.47 17.21
C THR A 147 1.89 -3.80 15.94
N ALA A 148 1.56 -4.60 14.93
CA ALA A 148 1.25 -4.13 13.58
C ALA A 148 0.11 -3.08 13.55
N MET A 149 -0.89 -3.23 14.41
CA MET A 149 -2.13 -2.45 14.40
C MET A 149 -2.25 -1.43 15.56
N LEU A 150 -1.20 -1.25 16.39
CA LEU A 150 -1.34 -0.52 17.65
C LEU A 150 -1.60 0.98 17.48
N LEU A 151 -0.62 1.77 17.04
CA LEU A 151 -0.72 3.24 17.11
C LEU A 151 -1.59 3.80 15.98
N ASN A 152 -1.23 3.51 14.74
CA ASN A 152 -2.01 3.89 13.55
C ASN A 152 -2.13 2.67 12.64
N PRO A 153 -3.26 1.95 12.67
CA PRO A 153 -3.40 0.67 11.96
C PRO A 153 -2.93 0.69 10.52
N PRO A 154 -3.26 1.65 9.64
CA PRO A 154 -2.76 1.67 8.27
C PRO A 154 -1.22 1.68 8.15
N GLY A 155 -0.53 2.14 9.19
CA GLY A 155 0.93 2.25 9.21
C GLY A 155 1.68 0.93 9.08
N TRP A 156 1.03 -0.22 9.31
CA TRP A 156 1.67 -1.52 9.13
C TRP A 156 2.26 -1.71 7.73
N SER A 157 1.55 -1.27 6.70
CA SER A 157 1.98 -1.42 5.32
C SER A 157 3.24 -0.60 5.00
N LEU A 158 3.48 0.51 5.72
CA LEU A 158 4.69 1.30 5.57
C LEU A 158 5.92 0.62 6.18
N SER A 159 5.74 -0.13 7.27
CA SER A 159 6.79 -0.99 7.81
C SER A 159 7.21 -2.05 6.79
N VAL A 160 6.24 -2.67 6.11
CA VAL A 160 6.47 -3.59 5.00
C VAL A 160 7.18 -2.88 3.83
N GLU A 161 6.72 -1.70 3.46
CA GLU A 161 7.30 -0.93 2.35
C GLU A 161 8.72 -0.45 2.67
N ALA A 162 9.02 -0.10 3.91
CA ALA A 162 10.38 0.24 4.36
C ALA A 162 11.35 -0.94 4.15
N PHE A 163 10.94 -2.16 4.48
CA PHE A 163 11.71 -3.37 4.15
C PHE A 163 11.93 -3.53 2.64
N PHE A 164 10.90 -3.31 1.84
CA PHE A 164 11.02 -3.35 0.37
C PHE A 164 12.06 -2.35 -0.15
N TYR A 165 12.08 -1.14 0.41
CA TYR A 165 13.06 -0.13 0.03
C TYR A 165 14.48 -0.51 0.42
N VAL A 166 14.67 -1.18 1.56
CA VAL A 166 15.99 -1.72 1.94
C VAL A 166 16.45 -2.75 0.92
N MET A 167 15.56 -3.68 0.54
CA MET A 167 15.89 -4.80 -0.34
C MET A 167 16.02 -4.42 -1.82
N PHE A 168 15.34 -3.36 -2.28
CA PHE A 168 15.24 -3.00 -3.69
C PHE A 168 16.60 -2.87 -4.42
N PRO A 169 17.61 -2.11 -3.91
CA PRO A 169 18.88 -1.96 -4.62
C PRO A 169 19.66 -3.27 -4.77
N PHE A 170 19.51 -4.20 -3.83
CA PHE A 170 20.16 -5.51 -3.89
C PHE A 170 19.50 -6.41 -4.93
N LEU A 171 18.15 -6.36 -5.02
CA LEU A 171 17.38 -7.13 -6.00
C LEU A 171 17.60 -6.62 -7.42
N VAL A 172 17.72 -5.31 -7.64
CA VAL A 172 18.04 -4.73 -8.95
C VAL A 172 19.33 -5.37 -9.51
N MET A 173 20.40 -5.46 -8.68
CA MET A 173 21.67 -6.02 -9.10
C MET A 173 21.63 -7.53 -9.43
N LYS A 174 20.66 -8.25 -8.84
CA LYS A 174 20.40 -9.67 -9.17
C LYS A 174 19.54 -9.79 -10.43
N LEU A 175 18.45 -9.02 -10.50
CA LEU A 175 17.48 -9.11 -11.59
C LEU A 175 18.06 -8.61 -12.94
N VAL A 176 19.02 -7.65 -12.92
CA VAL A 176 19.59 -7.09 -14.15
C VAL A 176 20.24 -8.16 -15.03
N ARG A 177 20.83 -9.18 -14.42
CA ARG A 177 21.57 -10.26 -15.13
C ARG A 177 20.66 -11.36 -15.67
N LEU A 178 19.36 -11.35 -15.30
CA LEU A 178 18.46 -12.44 -15.68
C LEU A 178 17.89 -12.22 -17.09
N PRO A 179 17.88 -13.26 -17.94
CA PRO A 179 17.16 -13.24 -19.20
C PRO A 179 15.64 -13.25 -18.96
N PHE A 180 14.88 -12.91 -19.99
CA PHE A 180 13.42 -12.76 -19.90
C PHE A 180 12.68 -14.00 -19.34
N SER A 181 13.07 -15.19 -19.80
CA SER A 181 12.47 -16.46 -19.33
C SER A 181 12.68 -16.66 -17.82
N LYS A 182 13.87 -16.39 -17.31
CA LYS A 182 14.17 -16.48 -15.88
C LYS A 182 13.45 -15.41 -15.06
N LEU A 183 13.24 -14.21 -15.62
CA LEU A 183 12.43 -13.16 -14.98
C LEU A 183 10.97 -13.60 -14.81
N ALA A 184 10.37 -14.16 -15.89
CA ALA A 184 9.02 -14.69 -15.82
C ALA A 184 8.90 -15.83 -14.79
N MET A 185 9.92 -16.70 -14.74
CA MET A 185 10.00 -17.77 -13.73
C MET A 185 10.09 -17.21 -12.31
N VAL A 186 10.91 -16.16 -12.06
CA VAL A 186 10.99 -15.50 -10.74
C VAL A 186 9.61 -14.95 -10.35
N GLY A 187 8.92 -14.25 -11.24
CA GLY A 187 7.58 -13.74 -10.99
C GLY A 187 6.58 -14.86 -10.65
N PHE A 188 6.61 -15.95 -11.41
CA PHE A 188 5.77 -17.13 -11.17
C PHE A 188 6.07 -17.78 -9.81
N LEU A 189 7.36 -18.01 -9.50
CA LEU A 189 7.75 -18.59 -8.21
C LEU A 189 7.35 -17.70 -7.03
N CYS A 190 7.51 -16.39 -7.14
CA CYS A 190 7.02 -15.45 -6.12
C CYS A 190 5.50 -15.57 -5.93
N TRP A 191 4.73 -15.70 -7.01
CA TRP A 191 3.30 -15.92 -6.91
C TRP A 191 2.97 -17.26 -6.22
N VAL A 192 3.64 -18.34 -6.59
CA VAL A 192 3.48 -19.66 -5.95
C VAL A 192 3.79 -19.58 -4.46
N VAL A 193 4.89 -18.93 -4.05
CA VAL A 193 5.24 -18.73 -2.64
C VAL A 193 4.15 -17.98 -1.89
N SER A 194 3.62 -16.89 -2.48
CA SER A 194 2.55 -16.09 -1.86
C SER A 194 1.27 -16.92 -1.63
N ILE A 195 0.87 -17.73 -2.63
CA ILE A 195 -0.28 -18.64 -2.53
C ILE A 195 -0.01 -19.76 -1.51
N SER A 196 1.20 -20.34 -1.52
CA SER A 196 1.58 -21.42 -0.60
C SER A 196 1.47 -21.00 0.86
N CYS A 197 1.87 -19.77 1.21
CA CYS A 197 1.70 -19.25 2.58
C CYS A 197 0.22 -19.26 3.00
N SER A 198 -0.67 -18.85 2.10
CA SER A 198 -2.11 -18.85 2.35
C SER A 198 -2.69 -20.26 2.45
N LEU A 199 -2.25 -21.18 1.59
CA LEU A 199 -2.69 -22.58 1.62
C LEU A 199 -2.21 -23.28 2.89
N VAL A 200 -0.96 -23.05 3.30
CA VAL A 200 -0.43 -23.58 4.55
C VAL A 200 -1.26 -23.13 5.75
N TYR A 201 -1.62 -21.82 5.81
CA TYR A 201 -2.48 -21.32 6.87
C TYR A 201 -3.87 -22.02 6.86
N ILE A 202 -4.51 -22.17 5.69
CA ILE A 202 -5.83 -22.80 5.57
C ILE A 202 -5.78 -24.27 6.01
N VAL A 203 -4.78 -25.02 5.56
CA VAL A 203 -4.67 -26.46 5.85
C VAL A 203 -4.25 -26.70 7.31
N ALA A 204 -3.26 -25.97 7.80
CA ALA A 204 -2.76 -26.13 9.17
C ALA A 204 -3.72 -25.58 10.22
N ASN A 205 -4.56 -24.58 9.85
CA ASN A 205 -5.51 -23.89 10.74
C ASN A 205 -4.93 -23.57 12.12
N PRO A 206 -3.75 -22.90 12.18
CA PRO A 206 -2.95 -22.78 13.41
C PRO A 206 -3.61 -21.95 14.51
N ASP A 207 -4.54 -21.07 14.14
CA ASP A 207 -5.31 -20.25 15.07
C ASP A 207 -6.66 -20.90 15.46
N GLY A 208 -7.03 -22.04 14.86
CA GLY A 208 -8.33 -22.70 15.08
C GLY A 208 -9.54 -21.95 14.51
N MET A 209 -9.32 -20.94 13.65
CA MET A 209 -10.33 -20.02 13.14
C MET A 209 -10.82 -20.36 11.72
N GLY A 210 -10.49 -21.55 11.20
CA GLY A 210 -10.75 -21.91 9.79
C GLY A 210 -10.04 -20.96 8.84
N SER A 211 -10.70 -20.52 7.77
CA SER A 211 -10.12 -19.55 6.84
C SER A 211 -10.10 -18.11 7.39
N GLY A 212 -10.70 -17.85 8.52
CA GLY A 212 -10.75 -16.53 9.14
C GLY A 212 -11.40 -15.44 8.25
N SER A 213 -11.13 -14.19 8.59
CA SER A 213 -11.61 -13.02 7.87
C SER A 213 -10.69 -11.81 8.06
N ALA A 214 -11.03 -10.66 7.49
CA ALA A 214 -10.33 -9.39 7.77
C ALA A 214 -10.42 -9.01 9.26
N ALA A 215 -11.50 -9.42 9.97
CA ALA A 215 -11.69 -9.16 11.40
C ALA A 215 -10.91 -10.11 12.32
N THR A 216 -10.33 -11.21 11.79
CA THR A 216 -9.59 -12.16 12.61
C THR A 216 -8.34 -11.51 13.17
N ASP A 217 -8.29 -11.40 14.51
CA ASP A 217 -7.12 -10.91 15.27
C ASP A 217 -6.50 -12.09 16.04
N ALA A 218 -5.64 -12.82 15.35
CA ALA A 218 -4.93 -13.97 15.88
C ALA A 218 -3.49 -13.96 15.38
N PHE A 219 -2.57 -14.61 16.11
CA PHE A 219 -1.15 -14.49 15.84
C PHE A 219 -0.74 -14.88 14.42
N TRP A 220 -1.14 -16.07 13.96
CA TRP A 220 -0.75 -16.55 12.63
C TRP A 220 -1.46 -15.83 11.49
N MET A 221 -2.72 -15.44 11.72
CA MET A 221 -3.46 -14.59 10.76
C MET A 221 -2.80 -13.20 10.63
N ASN A 222 -2.41 -12.60 11.74
CA ASN A 222 -1.71 -11.31 11.72
C ASN A 222 -0.31 -11.43 11.10
N LEU A 223 0.40 -12.52 11.36
CA LEU A 223 1.65 -12.81 10.66
C LEU A 223 1.44 -12.91 9.14
N LEU A 224 0.41 -13.63 8.70
CA LEU A 224 0.05 -13.76 7.28
C LEU A 224 -0.32 -12.41 6.66
N LYS A 225 -1.12 -11.60 7.35
CA LYS A 225 -1.57 -10.29 6.85
C LYS A 225 -0.45 -9.26 6.77
N PHE A 226 0.40 -9.18 7.80
CA PHE A 226 1.23 -7.99 8.05
C PHE A 226 2.73 -8.23 7.91
N SER A 227 3.22 -9.49 7.86
CA SER A 227 4.66 -9.76 7.82
C SER A 227 5.33 -9.23 6.56
N PRO A 228 6.42 -8.46 6.68
CA PRO A 228 7.19 -7.99 5.54
C PRO A 228 7.68 -9.12 4.64
N LEU A 229 8.05 -10.28 5.20
CA LEU A 229 8.56 -11.42 4.45
C LEU A 229 7.46 -12.10 3.62
N ILE A 230 6.26 -12.25 4.18
CA ILE A 230 5.13 -12.89 3.48
C ILE A 230 4.59 -11.99 2.36
N ARG A 231 4.65 -10.67 2.54
CA ARG A 231 4.21 -9.68 1.52
C ARG A 231 5.28 -9.36 0.47
N PHE A 232 6.53 -9.77 0.70
CA PHE A 232 7.66 -9.48 -0.20
C PHE A 232 7.52 -10.03 -1.62
N PRO A 233 6.98 -11.23 -1.85
CA PRO A 233 6.77 -11.76 -3.19
C PRO A 233 5.92 -10.85 -4.10
N GLU A 234 4.90 -10.18 -3.56
CA GLU A 234 4.07 -9.24 -4.34
C GLU A 234 4.89 -8.04 -4.85
N PHE A 235 5.78 -7.53 -4.02
CA PHE A 235 6.71 -6.47 -4.43
C PHE A 235 7.68 -6.94 -5.53
N VAL A 236 8.22 -8.17 -5.40
CA VAL A 236 9.14 -8.74 -6.40
C VAL A 236 8.42 -8.96 -7.73
N ILE A 237 7.16 -9.43 -7.72
CA ILE A 237 6.32 -9.51 -8.93
C ILE A 237 6.26 -8.13 -9.62
N GLY A 238 5.99 -7.08 -8.86
CA GLY A 238 6.00 -5.71 -9.36
C GLY A 238 7.33 -5.30 -9.99
N MET A 239 8.46 -5.65 -9.35
CA MET A 239 9.80 -5.39 -9.89
C MET A 239 10.05 -6.11 -11.21
N VAL A 240 9.67 -7.38 -11.30
CA VAL A 240 9.78 -8.19 -12.53
C VAL A 240 8.99 -7.54 -13.66
N VAL A 241 7.73 -7.20 -13.41
CA VAL A 241 6.86 -6.54 -14.40
C VAL A 241 7.42 -5.19 -14.83
N GLY A 242 7.97 -4.41 -13.89
CA GLY A 242 8.65 -3.14 -14.20
C GLY A 242 9.86 -3.32 -15.11
N LYS A 243 10.70 -4.33 -14.87
CA LYS A 243 11.83 -4.65 -15.74
C LYS A 243 11.37 -5.12 -17.12
N ILE A 244 10.34 -5.97 -17.20
CA ILE A 244 9.74 -6.42 -18.48
C ILE A 244 9.21 -5.21 -19.25
N TYR A 245 8.52 -4.29 -18.58
CA TYR A 245 8.00 -3.09 -19.19
C TYR A 245 9.11 -2.18 -19.76
N LEU A 246 10.20 -2.00 -19.04
CA LEU A 246 11.35 -1.23 -19.53
C LEU A 246 11.98 -1.85 -20.77
N ALA A 247 12.02 -3.18 -20.86
CA ALA A 247 12.63 -3.89 -21.98
C ALA A 247 11.69 -4.03 -23.21
N LYS A 248 10.41 -4.24 -22.99
CA LYS A 248 9.43 -4.63 -24.04
C LYS A 248 8.16 -3.78 -24.07
N GLY A 249 8.04 -2.73 -23.25
CA GLY A 249 6.81 -1.93 -23.14
C GLY A 249 6.33 -1.38 -24.48
N LYS A 250 7.24 -0.91 -25.33
CA LYS A 250 6.91 -0.41 -26.67
C LYS A 250 6.28 -1.48 -27.60
N ALA A 251 6.70 -2.74 -27.49
CA ALA A 251 6.20 -3.82 -28.34
C ALA A 251 4.73 -4.20 -28.02
N LEU A 252 4.24 -3.90 -26.82
CA LEU A 252 2.88 -4.21 -26.36
C LEU A 252 2.00 -2.96 -26.16
N GLU A 253 2.48 -1.78 -26.56
CA GLU A 253 1.73 -0.52 -26.39
C GLU A 253 0.32 -0.57 -27.00
N GLY A 254 0.14 -1.19 -28.17
CA GLY A 254 -1.15 -1.33 -28.82
C GLY A 254 -2.15 -2.23 -28.08
N LYS A 255 -1.69 -3.13 -27.21
CA LYS A 255 -2.51 -4.08 -26.45
C LYS A 255 -2.79 -3.66 -25.00
N GLY A 256 -2.15 -2.59 -24.50
CA GLY A 256 -2.24 -2.16 -23.11
C GLY A 256 -3.66 -1.88 -22.65
N GLY A 257 -4.49 -1.26 -23.50
CA GLY A 257 -5.90 -0.99 -23.19
C GLY A 257 -6.71 -2.27 -22.95
N ILE A 258 -6.55 -3.26 -23.81
CA ILE A 258 -7.25 -4.56 -23.68
C ILE A 258 -6.76 -5.31 -22.43
N ILE A 259 -5.44 -5.36 -22.22
CA ILE A 259 -4.85 -6.00 -21.04
C ILE A 259 -5.41 -5.39 -19.75
N SER A 260 -5.49 -4.05 -19.67
CA SER A 260 -6.01 -3.37 -18.48
C SER A 260 -7.49 -3.66 -18.24
N VAL A 261 -8.32 -3.73 -19.27
CA VAL A 261 -9.75 -4.05 -19.16
C VAL A 261 -9.94 -5.49 -18.68
N ILE A 262 -9.26 -6.46 -19.32
CA ILE A 262 -9.35 -7.87 -18.93
C ILE A 262 -8.90 -8.06 -17.47
N ALA A 263 -7.77 -7.46 -17.08
CA ALA A 263 -7.25 -7.55 -15.73
C ALA A 263 -8.21 -6.92 -14.71
N ALA A 264 -8.77 -5.73 -15.01
CA ALA A 264 -9.76 -5.07 -14.14
C ALA A 264 -11.03 -5.94 -14.00
N THR A 265 -11.52 -6.54 -15.09
CA THR A 265 -12.67 -7.45 -15.04
C THR A 265 -12.40 -8.66 -14.15
N ILE A 266 -11.23 -9.31 -14.30
CA ILE A 266 -10.84 -10.44 -13.44
C ILE A 266 -10.81 -10.02 -11.97
N ILE A 267 -10.22 -8.86 -11.65
CA ILE A 267 -10.17 -8.33 -10.27
C ILE A 267 -11.59 -8.12 -9.74
N VAL A 268 -12.46 -7.44 -10.48
CA VAL A 268 -13.83 -7.15 -10.05
C VAL A 268 -14.63 -8.45 -9.85
N VAL A 269 -14.50 -9.42 -10.73
CA VAL A 269 -15.17 -10.73 -10.60
C VAL A 269 -14.69 -11.47 -9.35
N LEU A 270 -13.38 -11.58 -9.13
CA LEU A 270 -12.82 -12.27 -7.97
C LEU A 270 -13.19 -11.55 -6.65
N LEU A 271 -13.20 -10.23 -6.63
CA LEU A 271 -13.67 -9.47 -5.46
C LEU A 271 -15.17 -9.64 -5.24
N GLY A 272 -15.97 -9.68 -6.31
CA GLY A 272 -17.41 -9.95 -6.24
C GLY A 272 -17.73 -11.35 -5.68
N LEU A 273 -16.85 -12.32 -5.91
CA LEU A 273 -16.94 -13.70 -5.42
C LEU A 273 -16.17 -13.92 -4.11
N SER A 274 -15.66 -12.89 -3.46
CA SER A 274 -14.74 -13.03 -2.32
C SER A 274 -15.33 -13.79 -1.13
N SER A 275 -16.64 -13.79 -0.94
CA SER A 275 -17.29 -14.61 0.10
C SER A 275 -17.23 -16.12 -0.13
N SER A 276 -16.96 -16.55 -1.37
CA SER A 276 -16.79 -17.96 -1.76
C SER A 276 -15.33 -18.40 -1.82
N ILE A 277 -14.39 -17.47 -1.57
CA ILE A 277 -12.96 -17.73 -1.62
C ILE A 277 -12.38 -17.54 -0.20
N PRO A 278 -11.57 -18.47 0.32
CA PRO A 278 -10.93 -18.33 1.61
C PRO A 278 -10.18 -17.00 1.73
N TYR A 279 -10.42 -16.28 2.83
CA TYR A 279 -9.84 -14.93 3.06
C TYR A 279 -8.32 -14.86 2.88
N PRO A 280 -7.51 -15.83 3.37
CA PRO A 280 -6.06 -15.82 3.18
C PRO A 280 -5.64 -15.72 1.72
N LEU A 281 -6.34 -16.41 0.81
CA LEU A 281 -6.04 -16.38 -0.64
C LEU A 281 -6.37 -15.03 -1.26
N ILE A 282 -7.57 -14.48 -0.95
CA ILE A 282 -7.98 -13.15 -1.47
C ILE A 282 -7.02 -12.07 -0.98
N HIS A 283 -6.59 -12.15 0.29
CA HIS A 283 -5.73 -11.14 0.91
C HIS A 283 -4.29 -11.23 0.44
N ASN A 284 -3.76 -12.44 0.19
CA ASN A 284 -2.36 -12.67 -0.15
C ASN A 284 -2.21 -13.44 -1.48
N GLY A 285 -1.68 -12.78 -2.48
CA GLY A 285 -1.11 -13.38 -3.66
C GLY A 285 -2.08 -13.78 -4.77
N LEU A 286 -3.34 -14.18 -4.49
CA LEU A 286 -4.26 -14.64 -5.53
C LEU A 286 -4.42 -13.61 -6.66
N LEU A 287 -4.58 -12.35 -6.31
CA LEU A 287 -4.79 -11.24 -7.24
C LEU A 287 -3.48 -10.66 -7.81
N ALA A 288 -2.31 -11.05 -7.31
CA ALA A 288 -1.05 -10.45 -7.73
C ALA A 288 -0.77 -10.51 -9.25
N PRO A 289 -1.07 -11.60 -9.98
CA PRO A 289 -0.93 -11.63 -11.44
C PRO A 289 -1.88 -10.67 -12.16
N ALA A 290 -3.13 -10.56 -11.68
CA ALA A 290 -4.11 -9.63 -12.23
C ALA A 290 -3.71 -8.17 -11.97
N PHE A 291 -3.20 -7.85 -10.76
CA PHE A 291 -2.61 -6.55 -10.45
C PHE A 291 -1.41 -6.23 -11.34
N ALA A 292 -0.53 -7.20 -11.54
CA ALA A 292 0.62 -7.06 -12.43
C ALA A 292 0.20 -6.74 -13.87
N ALA A 293 -0.79 -7.45 -14.40
CA ALA A 293 -1.35 -7.22 -15.73
C ALA A 293 -2.05 -5.86 -15.83
N LEU A 294 -2.84 -5.46 -14.81
CA LEU A 294 -3.49 -4.15 -14.76
C LEU A 294 -2.47 -3.02 -14.78
N ILE A 295 -1.45 -3.10 -13.94
CA ILE A 295 -0.37 -2.11 -13.86
C ILE A 295 0.38 -2.02 -15.18
N TYR A 296 0.74 -3.16 -15.77
CA TYR A 296 1.40 -3.22 -17.06
C TYR A 296 0.57 -2.57 -18.17
N GLY A 297 -0.72 -2.92 -18.26
CA GLY A 297 -1.63 -2.38 -19.26
C GLY A 297 -1.82 -0.87 -19.11
N LEU A 298 -2.05 -0.37 -17.89
CA LEU A 298 -2.22 1.06 -17.60
C LEU A 298 -0.92 1.87 -17.81
N ALA A 299 0.25 1.25 -17.63
CA ALA A 299 1.54 1.91 -17.87
C ALA A 299 1.73 2.34 -19.33
N SER A 300 1.03 1.71 -20.27
CA SER A 300 1.02 2.14 -21.67
C SER A 300 0.39 3.52 -21.90
N ASN A 301 -0.36 4.04 -20.94
CA ASN A 301 -1.18 5.27 -21.00
C ASN A 301 -2.16 5.29 -22.20
N ARG A 302 -2.59 4.12 -22.66
CA ARG A 302 -3.54 3.95 -23.78
C ARG A 302 -4.77 3.15 -23.37
N GLY A 303 -5.90 3.45 -24.00
CA GLY A 303 -7.18 2.79 -23.75
C GLY A 303 -8.07 3.54 -22.75
N PHE A 304 -9.33 3.14 -22.71
CA PHE A 304 -10.41 3.81 -21.96
C PHE A 304 -10.08 4.00 -20.47
N LEU A 305 -9.67 2.91 -19.79
CA LEU A 305 -9.34 2.99 -18.36
C LEU A 305 -8.14 3.93 -18.10
N ALA A 306 -7.11 3.87 -18.93
CA ALA A 306 -5.95 4.74 -18.79
C ALA A 306 -6.33 6.22 -19.03
N SER A 307 -7.22 6.50 -19.98
CA SER A 307 -7.69 7.86 -20.26
C SER A 307 -8.46 8.44 -19.07
N ILE A 308 -9.38 7.68 -18.47
CA ILE A 308 -10.13 8.11 -17.28
C ILE A 308 -9.19 8.35 -16.09
N LEU A 309 -8.34 7.38 -15.76
CA LEU A 309 -7.44 7.45 -14.62
C LEU A 309 -6.35 8.53 -14.79
N SER A 310 -6.13 9.00 -16.02
CA SER A 310 -5.19 10.09 -16.32
C SER A 310 -5.82 11.48 -16.25
N LEU A 311 -7.13 11.61 -16.04
CA LEU A 311 -7.78 12.90 -15.84
C LEU A 311 -7.13 13.66 -14.67
N PRO A 312 -6.99 14.99 -14.76
CA PRO A 312 -6.31 15.79 -13.73
C PRO A 312 -6.84 15.55 -12.31
N ILE A 313 -8.15 15.35 -12.18
CA ILE A 313 -8.78 15.08 -10.88
C ILE A 313 -8.29 13.74 -10.29
N PHE A 314 -8.27 12.65 -11.08
CA PHE A 314 -7.78 11.36 -10.60
C PHE A 314 -6.29 11.40 -10.30
N VAL A 315 -5.50 12.16 -11.05
CA VAL A 315 -4.08 12.34 -10.79
C VAL A 315 -3.87 13.09 -9.47
N LEU A 316 -4.59 14.19 -9.22
CA LEU A 316 -4.53 14.94 -7.96
C LEU A 316 -4.91 14.05 -6.76
N LEU A 317 -6.02 13.34 -6.86
CA LEU A 317 -6.51 12.43 -5.83
C LEU A 317 -5.54 11.26 -5.61
N GLY A 318 -4.93 10.76 -6.67
CA GLY A 318 -3.89 9.74 -6.60
C GLY A 318 -2.58 10.22 -5.97
N GLU A 319 -2.22 11.48 -6.14
CA GLU A 319 -1.12 12.09 -5.41
C GLU A 319 -1.43 12.22 -3.91
N ALA A 320 -2.68 12.59 -3.57
CA ALA A 320 -3.14 12.69 -2.18
C ALA A 320 -3.45 11.32 -1.52
N SER A 321 -3.50 10.23 -2.29
CA SER A 321 -3.91 8.90 -1.81
C SER A 321 -3.08 8.37 -0.64
N TYR A 322 -1.81 8.76 -0.55
CA TYR A 322 -0.94 8.38 0.55
C TYR A 322 -1.36 9.03 1.88
N ALA A 323 -1.62 10.32 1.85
CA ALA A 323 -2.16 11.04 3.00
C ALA A 323 -3.55 10.51 3.38
N LEU A 324 -4.44 10.27 2.39
CA LEU A 324 -5.75 9.66 2.60
C LEU A 324 -5.64 8.33 3.35
N TYR A 325 -4.77 7.43 2.85
CA TYR A 325 -4.57 6.10 3.43
C TYR A 325 -4.10 6.15 4.89
N LEU A 326 -3.25 7.12 5.27
CA LEU A 326 -2.73 7.21 6.63
C LEU A 326 -3.64 7.95 7.61
N THR A 327 -4.45 8.88 7.13
CA THR A 327 -5.24 9.77 8.02
C THR A 327 -6.71 9.36 8.15
N HIS A 328 -7.22 8.47 7.28
CA HIS A 328 -8.65 8.15 7.25
C HIS A 328 -9.17 7.54 8.56
N LEU A 329 -8.45 6.60 9.18
CA LEU A 329 -8.90 5.98 10.43
C LEU A 329 -8.92 6.94 11.63
N PRO A 330 -7.82 7.66 11.95
CA PRO A 330 -7.88 8.66 13.02
C PRO A 330 -8.98 9.70 12.78
N LEU A 331 -9.11 10.20 11.54
CA LEU A 331 -10.14 11.16 11.18
C LEU A 331 -11.56 10.62 11.43
N SER A 332 -11.81 9.38 10.99
CA SER A 332 -13.09 8.69 11.23
C SER A 332 -13.45 8.63 12.72
N ARG A 333 -12.48 8.25 13.56
CA ARG A 333 -12.67 8.15 15.01
C ARG A 333 -12.97 9.50 15.64
N TYR A 334 -12.27 10.57 15.24
CA TYR A 334 -12.56 11.93 15.73
C TYR A 334 -13.94 12.42 15.29
N MET A 335 -14.29 12.26 14.01
CA MET A 335 -15.59 12.69 13.50
C MET A 335 -16.73 11.89 14.14
N ASN A 336 -16.59 10.56 14.30
CA ASN A 336 -17.60 9.74 14.95
C ASN A 336 -17.79 10.14 16.41
N LYS A 337 -16.69 10.48 17.14
CA LYS A 337 -16.79 11.00 18.50
C LYS A 337 -17.60 12.28 18.57
N LEU A 338 -17.40 13.20 17.62
CA LEU A 338 -18.14 14.47 17.53
C LEU A 338 -19.65 14.23 17.34
N VAL A 339 -20.05 13.40 16.35
CA VAL A 339 -21.46 13.19 16.06
C VAL A 339 -22.17 12.39 17.16
N LYS A 340 -21.44 11.52 17.88
CA LYS A 340 -21.97 10.81 19.06
C LYS A 340 -22.39 11.75 20.20
N MET A 341 -21.78 12.93 20.32
CA MET A 341 -22.22 13.95 21.28
C MET A 341 -23.63 14.48 20.99
N TYR A 342 -24.12 14.31 19.76
CA TYR A 342 -25.47 14.66 19.31
C TYR A 342 -26.38 13.44 19.15
N GLY A 343 -26.02 12.29 19.76
CA GLY A 343 -26.81 11.06 19.69
C GLY A 343 -26.79 10.32 18.34
N ILE A 344 -25.88 10.69 17.44
CA ILE A 344 -25.74 10.06 16.11
C ILE A 344 -24.63 9.00 16.17
N ASP A 345 -24.92 7.77 15.74
CA ASP A 345 -23.89 6.78 15.46
C ASP A 345 -23.41 6.93 14.00
N GLY A 346 -22.21 7.48 13.83
CA GLY A 346 -21.64 7.72 12.51
C GLY A 346 -21.46 6.45 11.69
N PHE A 347 -21.20 5.30 12.33
CA PHE A 347 -20.98 4.04 11.60
C PHE A 347 -22.25 3.47 10.96
N THR A 348 -23.43 3.91 11.35
CA THR A 348 -24.72 3.50 10.75
C THR A 348 -25.42 4.63 9.98
N SER A 349 -24.80 5.82 9.92
CA SER A 349 -25.36 7.02 9.31
C SER A 349 -24.81 7.25 7.90
N VAL A 350 -25.69 7.15 6.88
CA VAL A 350 -25.31 7.44 5.48
C VAL A 350 -24.83 8.89 5.29
N PRO A 351 -25.50 9.91 5.83
CA PRO A 351 -25.00 11.30 5.76
C PRO A 351 -23.59 11.43 6.36
N PHE A 352 -23.34 10.79 7.51
CA PHE A 352 -22.00 10.78 8.11
C PHE A 352 -20.98 10.14 7.16
N PHE A 353 -21.29 8.98 6.56
CA PHE A 353 -20.39 8.31 5.65
C PHE A 353 -19.99 9.21 4.46
N VAL A 354 -20.94 9.93 3.87
CA VAL A 354 -20.69 10.85 2.77
C VAL A 354 -19.82 12.04 3.22
N VAL A 355 -20.23 12.73 4.30
CA VAL A 355 -19.50 13.90 4.84
C VAL A 355 -18.08 13.49 5.25
N TYR A 356 -17.95 12.37 5.94
CA TYR A 356 -16.65 11.84 6.32
C TYR A 356 -15.77 11.54 5.09
N SER A 357 -16.30 10.86 4.06
CA SER A 357 -15.53 10.51 2.87
C SER A 357 -15.02 11.74 2.13
N VAL A 358 -15.88 12.75 1.96
CA VAL A 358 -15.51 14.05 1.36
C VAL A 358 -14.45 14.74 2.22
N THR A 359 -14.66 14.82 3.53
CA THR A 359 -13.70 15.44 4.47
C THR A 359 -12.36 14.74 4.44
N ALA A 360 -12.32 13.41 4.40
CA ALA A 360 -11.08 12.63 4.33
C ALA A 360 -10.29 12.94 3.03
N VAL A 361 -10.98 13.06 1.91
CA VAL A 361 -10.36 13.47 0.64
C VAL A 361 -9.83 14.91 0.71
N LEU A 362 -10.60 15.86 1.23
CA LEU A 362 -10.16 17.25 1.36
C LEU A 362 -8.96 17.38 2.30
N VAL A 363 -8.99 16.74 3.47
CA VAL A 363 -7.87 16.68 4.42
C VAL A 363 -6.63 16.08 3.77
N SER A 364 -6.79 15.03 2.97
CA SER A 364 -5.65 14.41 2.28
C SER A 364 -4.99 15.35 1.26
N ILE A 365 -5.77 16.17 0.55
CA ILE A 365 -5.24 17.20 -0.37
C ILE A 365 -4.50 18.29 0.41
N VAL A 366 -5.05 18.73 1.55
CA VAL A 366 -4.41 19.72 2.42
C VAL A 366 -3.06 19.17 2.95
N VAL A 367 -3.03 17.93 3.46
CA VAL A 367 -1.81 17.27 3.94
C VAL A 367 -0.78 17.11 2.81
N LEU A 368 -1.20 16.75 1.59
CA LEU A 368 -0.32 16.70 0.42
C LEU A 368 0.34 18.06 0.19
N LYS A 369 -0.44 19.15 0.17
CA LYS A 369 0.06 20.49 -0.19
C LYS A 369 0.86 21.15 0.91
N LEU A 370 0.47 20.97 2.17
CA LEU A 370 1.08 21.68 3.31
C LEU A 370 2.21 20.88 4.00
N ILE A 371 2.21 19.55 3.90
CA ILE A 371 3.18 18.70 4.58
C ILE A 371 4.04 17.93 3.57
N GLU A 372 3.44 17.12 2.68
CA GLU A 372 4.21 16.24 1.81
C GLU A 372 5.07 17.02 0.80
N ASP A 373 4.45 17.92 0.04
CA ASP A 373 5.16 18.67 -1.01
C ASP A 373 6.25 19.59 -0.47
N PRO A 374 6.06 20.36 0.62
CA PRO A 374 7.12 21.19 1.20
C PRO A 374 8.25 20.35 1.78
N ALA A 375 7.95 19.30 2.56
CA ALA A 375 8.95 18.44 3.16
C ALA A 375 9.80 17.74 2.09
N ARG A 376 9.17 17.21 1.05
CA ARG A 376 9.85 16.58 -0.08
C ARG A 376 10.79 17.54 -0.81
N ARG A 377 10.39 18.81 -0.98
CA ARG A 377 11.24 19.86 -1.58
C ARG A 377 12.41 20.23 -0.68
N ALA A 378 12.17 20.40 0.63
CA ALA A 378 13.19 20.73 1.60
C ALA A 378 14.28 19.64 1.69
N ILE A 379 13.88 18.38 1.81
CA ILE A 379 14.80 17.24 1.92
C ILE A 379 15.61 17.08 0.63
N ARG A 380 14.98 17.24 -0.55
CA ARG A 380 15.72 17.23 -1.82
C ARG A 380 16.78 18.34 -1.93
N ARG A 381 16.50 19.53 -1.40
CA ARG A 381 17.49 20.64 -1.37
C ARG A 381 18.65 20.34 -0.45
N LEU A 382 18.39 19.74 0.72
CA LEU A 382 19.42 19.39 1.71
C LEU A 382 20.35 18.28 1.19
N PHE A 383 19.78 17.21 0.63
CA PHE A 383 20.53 16.03 0.22
C PHE A 383 20.98 16.06 -1.25
N GLY A 384 20.35 16.85 -2.13
CA GLY A 384 20.79 17.06 -3.53
C GLY A 384 22.13 17.76 -3.61
N ARG A 385 22.45 18.66 -2.69
CA ARG A 385 23.76 19.32 -2.59
C ARG A 385 24.91 18.37 -2.20
N VAL A 386 24.62 17.23 -1.59
CA VAL A 386 25.62 16.21 -1.24
C VAL A 386 26.02 15.37 -2.46
N SER A 387 25.11 15.18 -3.42
CA SER A 387 25.39 14.42 -4.65
C SER A 387 26.32 15.17 -5.64
N GLU A 388 26.30 16.52 -5.62
CA GLU A 388 27.16 17.33 -6.49
C GLU A 388 28.62 17.44 -5.98
N ARG A 389 28.90 17.01 -4.74
CA ARG A 389 30.24 17.06 -4.12
C ARG A 389 31.04 15.76 -4.24
N SER A 390 30.60 14.78 -5.02
CA SER A 390 31.46 13.64 -5.37
C SER A 390 32.60 14.13 -6.26
N PRO A 391 33.89 13.89 -5.92
CA PRO A 391 35.01 14.40 -6.70
C PRO A 391 34.93 13.82 -8.12
N ARG A 392 34.93 14.71 -9.14
CA ARG A 392 35.23 14.33 -10.51
C ARG A 392 36.63 13.71 -10.49
N VAL A 393 36.70 12.41 -10.66
CA VAL A 393 37.99 11.77 -11.01
C VAL A 393 38.38 12.34 -12.37
N ILE A 394 39.31 13.30 -12.34
CA ILE A 394 39.98 13.80 -13.54
C ILE A 394 40.86 12.64 -13.99
N LEU A 395 40.39 11.89 -14.99
CA LEU A 395 41.25 11.03 -15.79
C LEU A 395 42.18 11.96 -16.56
N GLN A 396 43.37 12.23 -16.02
CA GLN A 396 44.49 12.75 -16.78
C GLN A 396 44.78 11.74 -17.88
N LYS A 397 44.50 12.12 -19.13
CA LYS A 397 45.13 11.51 -20.29
C LYS A 397 46.62 11.77 -20.19
N SER A 398 47.38 10.74 -19.85
CA SER A 398 48.81 10.72 -20.12
C SER A 398 49.00 10.60 -21.64
N SER A 399 49.31 11.71 -22.26
CA SER A 399 49.98 11.75 -23.56
C SER A 399 51.42 11.34 -23.34
N GLY A 400 51.85 10.26 -23.97
CA GLY A 400 53.19 9.76 -24.10
C GLY A 400 53.17 8.69 -25.19
#